data_8bc0b311739721b3f9aa8173dc463194
#
_entry.id   8bc0b311739721b3f9aa8173dc463194
#
_cell.length_a   1.000
_cell.length_b   1.000
_cell.length_c   1.000
_cell.angle_alpha   90.00
_cell.angle_beta   90.00
_cell.angle_gamma   90.00
#
_symmetry.space_group_name_H-M   'P 1'
#
loop_
_entity.id
_entity.type
_entity.pdbx_description
1 polymer ?
#
loop_
_entity_poly.entity_id
_entity_poly.type
_entity_poly.pdbx_seq_one_letter_code
_entity_poly.pdbx_strand_id
1 'polypeptide(L)'
;IANDLINVKKELSRYNIHIIHKPNYGIKLNINELERRIIADLVFASMTQREVFYDFLDTYLDTSDREIIEIIKNNNLYISDLSLADILINYSISIARNMAGHPLDTVFEDFEIFKNTKEYHTVLDLSRIAKEHFDVDFNDSEKSFLTLMLICKGSTHDKIYQEDQITSKLTHTILDDIYSSTLIYIDNRYYDRLSLYIQTALLRQKYQEKIRNPLYDQIQDDMPF
;
A
#
# COMPACT_ATOMS: atom_id res chain seq x y z
N ILE A 1 26.33 -8.66 13.65
CA ILE A 1 25.54 -7.62 14.38
C ILE A 1 25.89 -6.21 13.88
N ALA A 2 27.17 -5.74 13.89
CA ALA A 2 27.48 -4.37 13.46
C ALA A 2 27.19 -4.13 11.96
N ASN A 3 27.57 -5.06 11.09
CA ASN A 3 27.28 -5.00 9.65
C ASN A 3 25.78 -5.12 9.37
N ASP A 4 25.07 -5.98 10.10
CA ASP A 4 23.62 -6.14 9.96
C ASP A 4 22.90 -4.84 10.32
N LEU A 5 23.37 -4.14 11.36
CA LEU A 5 22.84 -2.86 11.77
C LEU A 5 23.03 -1.76 10.72
N ILE A 6 24.13 -1.80 9.97
CA ILE A 6 24.37 -0.88 8.85
C ILE A 6 23.35 -1.14 7.75
N ASN A 7 23.11 -2.41 7.40
CA ASN A 7 22.13 -2.78 6.38
C ASN A 7 20.71 -2.40 6.80
N VAL A 8 20.33 -2.70 8.04
CA VAL A 8 19.02 -2.30 8.60
C VAL A 8 18.84 -0.79 8.58
N LYS A 9 19.86 -0.02 8.96
CA LYS A 9 19.82 1.45 8.87
C LYS A 9 19.61 1.93 7.45
N LYS A 10 20.29 1.33 6.47
CA LYS A 10 20.16 1.68 5.06
C LYS A 10 18.74 1.40 4.55
N GLU A 11 18.17 0.25 4.90
CA GLU A 11 16.79 -0.08 4.51
C GLU A 11 15.78 0.87 5.15
N LEU A 12 15.87 1.10 6.46
CA LEU A 12 14.96 2.00 7.18
C LEU A 12 15.06 3.46 6.70
N SER A 13 16.27 3.91 6.29
CA SER A 13 16.45 5.26 5.77
C SER A 13 15.69 5.54 4.48
N ARG A 14 15.37 4.50 3.69
CA ARG A 14 14.52 4.60 2.49
C ARG A 14 13.07 5.00 2.80
N TYR A 15 12.66 4.82 4.06
CA TYR A 15 11.34 5.18 4.60
C TYR A 15 11.43 6.37 5.55
N ASN A 16 12.56 7.08 5.54
CA ASN A 16 12.85 8.19 6.45
C ASN A 16 12.82 7.81 7.94
N ILE A 17 13.02 6.54 8.25
CA ILE A 17 13.00 5.98 9.61
C ILE A 17 14.44 5.89 10.12
N HIS A 18 14.67 6.47 11.32
CA HIS A 18 16.00 6.56 11.90
C HIS A 18 16.12 5.74 13.19
N ILE A 19 17.25 5.02 13.29
CA ILE A 19 17.62 4.29 14.50
C ILE A 19 18.36 5.23 15.45
N ILE A 20 17.84 5.35 16.66
CA ILE A 20 18.51 6.06 17.75
C ILE A 20 19.35 5.05 18.55
N HIS A 21 20.64 5.31 18.65
CA HIS A 21 21.56 4.55 19.49
C HIS A 21 22.04 5.44 20.63
N LYS A 22 21.85 4.96 21.88
CA LYS A 22 22.43 5.60 23.07
C LYS A 22 23.39 4.62 23.72
N PRO A 23 24.66 5.01 23.98
CA PRO A 23 25.60 4.20 24.73
C PRO A 23 24.97 3.74 26.06
N ASN A 24 25.10 2.47 26.39
CA ASN A 24 24.57 1.82 27.59
C ASN A 24 23.02 1.71 27.67
N TYR A 25 22.25 2.27 26.74
CA TYR A 25 20.78 2.18 26.69
C TYR A 25 20.26 1.34 25.54
N GLY A 26 21.15 0.94 24.60
CA GLY A 26 20.78 0.10 23.47
C GLY A 26 20.28 0.89 22.24
N ILE A 27 19.44 0.25 21.45
CA ILE A 27 18.92 0.74 20.18
C ILE A 27 17.42 0.96 20.31
N LYS A 28 16.94 2.09 19.85
CA LYS A 28 15.52 2.45 19.83
C LYS A 28 15.13 3.01 18.46
N LEU A 29 13.94 2.63 17.98
CA LEU A 29 13.26 3.33 16.91
C LEU A 29 12.37 4.42 17.51
N ASN A 30 12.50 5.65 17.01
CA ASN A 30 11.58 6.74 17.34
C ASN A 30 10.61 6.90 16.20
N ILE A 31 9.53 6.14 16.27
CA ILE A 31 8.55 5.99 15.19
C ILE A 31 7.14 6.17 15.72
N ASN A 32 6.28 6.74 14.90
CA ASN A 32 4.84 6.78 15.11
C ASN A 32 4.18 5.42 14.76
N GLU A 33 2.88 5.34 14.92
CA GLU A 33 2.16 4.07 14.65
C GLU A 33 2.14 3.70 13.17
N LEU A 34 2.01 4.67 12.26
CA LEU A 34 2.05 4.42 10.81
C LEU A 34 3.41 3.88 10.37
N GLU A 35 4.50 4.53 10.81
CA GLU A 35 5.86 4.07 10.53
C GLU A 35 6.12 2.66 11.10
N ARG A 36 5.54 2.33 12.24
CA ARG A 36 5.60 0.99 12.83
C ARG A 36 4.94 -0.05 11.93
N ARG A 37 3.79 0.27 11.35
CA ARG A 37 3.08 -0.62 10.43
C ARG A 37 3.81 -0.82 9.12
N ILE A 38 4.41 0.23 8.58
CA ILE A 38 5.29 0.14 7.40
C ILE A 38 6.45 -0.83 7.69
N ILE A 39 7.09 -0.75 8.86
CA ILE A 39 8.15 -1.69 9.24
C ILE A 39 7.61 -3.12 9.36
N ALA A 40 6.46 -3.29 9.98
CA ALA A 40 5.84 -4.61 10.13
C ALA A 40 5.53 -5.22 8.75
N ASP A 41 4.94 -4.46 7.83
CA ASP A 41 4.69 -4.88 6.45
C ASP A 41 5.99 -5.29 5.74
N LEU A 42 7.06 -4.50 5.87
CA LEU A 42 8.38 -4.83 5.31
C LEU A 42 8.97 -6.11 5.88
N VAL A 43 8.84 -6.32 7.19
CA VAL A 43 9.33 -7.54 7.86
C VAL A 43 8.55 -8.75 7.35
N PHE A 44 7.22 -8.69 7.34
CA PHE A 44 6.40 -9.78 6.80
C PHE A 44 6.70 -10.07 5.33
N ALA A 45 6.93 -9.01 4.55
CA ALA A 45 7.30 -9.14 3.15
C ALA A 45 8.64 -9.84 2.90
N SER A 46 9.60 -9.62 3.81
CA SER A 46 10.95 -10.20 3.71
C SER A 46 11.05 -11.59 4.33
N MET A 47 10.05 -12.02 5.10
CA MET A 47 10.03 -13.34 5.71
C MET A 47 9.86 -14.42 4.65
N THR A 48 10.99 -15.08 4.32
CA THR A 48 11.00 -16.29 3.50
C THR A 48 10.54 -17.52 4.28
N GLN A 49 10.47 -17.46 5.62
CA GLN A 49 9.93 -18.50 6.49
C GLN A 49 8.42 -18.39 6.53
N ARG A 50 7.81 -19.14 5.64
CA ARG A 50 6.35 -19.17 5.44
C ARG A 50 5.57 -19.50 6.71
N GLU A 51 6.09 -20.32 7.63
CA GLU A 51 5.37 -20.75 8.83
C GLU A 51 4.94 -19.58 9.73
N VAL A 52 5.84 -18.71 10.15
CA VAL A 52 5.50 -17.56 11.00
C VAL A 52 4.52 -16.59 10.33
N PHE A 53 4.63 -16.45 9.02
CA PHE A 53 3.72 -15.62 8.23
C PHE A 53 2.32 -16.22 8.19
N TYR A 54 2.20 -17.52 7.92
CA TYR A 54 0.90 -18.20 7.90
C TYR A 54 0.29 -18.25 9.30
N ASP A 55 1.04 -18.53 10.35
CA ASP A 55 0.55 -18.49 11.73
C ASP A 55 -0.03 -17.11 12.10
N PHE A 56 0.60 -16.03 11.64
CA PHE A 56 0.10 -14.68 11.83
C PHE A 56 -1.21 -14.45 11.05
N LEU A 57 -1.24 -14.79 9.77
CA LEU A 57 -2.45 -14.67 8.96
C LEU A 57 -3.57 -15.56 9.49
N ASP A 58 -3.28 -16.81 9.85
CA ASP A 58 -4.26 -17.74 10.41
C ASP A 58 -4.87 -17.20 11.71
N THR A 59 -4.08 -16.52 12.54
CA THR A 59 -4.58 -15.89 13.76
C THR A 59 -5.62 -14.79 13.49
N TYR A 60 -5.45 -14.04 12.41
CA TYR A 60 -6.27 -12.85 12.12
C TYR A 60 -7.16 -12.98 10.87
N LEU A 61 -7.08 -14.09 10.13
CA LEU A 61 -7.84 -14.27 8.90
C LEU A 61 -8.60 -15.60 8.82
N ASP A 62 -8.21 -16.64 9.56
CA ASP A 62 -8.62 -18.05 9.42
C ASP A 62 -10.11 -18.25 9.06
N THR A 63 -11.00 -17.50 9.68
CA THR A 63 -12.45 -17.57 9.39
C THR A 63 -12.94 -16.50 8.40
N SER A 64 -12.19 -15.43 8.19
CA SER A 64 -12.63 -14.26 7.43
C SER A 64 -11.96 -14.08 6.06
N ASP A 65 -10.91 -14.84 5.74
CA ASP A 65 -10.16 -14.70 4.48
C ASP A 65 -11.05 -14.86 3.25
N ARG A 66 -11.96 -15.84 3.25
CA ARG A 66 -12.91 -16.08 2.16
C ARG A 66 -13.88 -14.93 1.99
N GLU A 67 -14.41 -14.41 3.10
CA GLU A 67 -15.33 -13.28 3.09
C GLU A 67 -14.64 -12.03 2.57
N ILE A 68 -13.38 -11.78 2.97
CA ILE A 68 -12.58 -10.67 2.47
C ILE A 68 -12.38 -10.76 0.96
N ILE A 69 -12.02 -11.94 0.45
CA ILE A 69 -11.83 -12.16 -0.98
C ILE A 69 -13.15 -11.98 -1.75
N GLU A 70 -14.27 -12.46 -1.20
CA GLU A 70 -15.59 -12.29 -1.80
C GLU A 70 -16.00 -10.80 -1.84
N ILE A 71 -15.76 -10.04 -0.78
CA ILE A 71 -16.03 -8.61 -0.73
C ILE A 71 -15.21 -7.88 -1.80
N ILE A 72 -13.92 -8.16 -1.91
CA ILE A 72 -13.05 -7.55 -2.91
C ILE A 72 -13.58 -7.83 -4.33
N LYS A 73 -13.98 -9.08 -4.61
CA LYS A 73 -14.55 -9.48 -5.90
C LYS A 73 -15.91 -8.81 -6.17
N ASN A 74 -16.79 -8.80 -5.19
CA ASN A 74 -18.14 -8.24 -5.32
C ASN A 74 -18.12 -6.71 -5.55
N ASN A 75 -17.12 -6.04 -5.02
CA ASN A 75 -16.88 -4.61 -5.28
C ASN A 75 -16.16 -4.33 -6.60
N ASN A 76 -15.94 -5.37 -7.44
CA ASN A 76 -15.24 -5.26 -8.72
C ASN A 76 -13.85 -4.61 -8.61
N LEU A 77 -13.11 -4.93 -7.56
CA LEU A 77 -11.72 -4.54 -7.43
C LEU A 77 -10.83 -5.58 -8.12
N TYR A 78 -10.06 -5.12 -9.10
CA TYR A 78 -9.09 -5.96 -9.79
C TYR A 78 -7.74 -5.84 -9.09
N ILE A 79 -7.39 -6.87 -8.34
CA ILE A 79 -6.20 -6.92 -7.52
C ILE A 79 -5.39 -8.14 -7.93
N SER A 80 -4.07 -7.98 -8.14
CA SER A 80 -3.19 -9.13 -8.38
C SER A 80 -3.02 -9.95 -7.11
N ASP A 81 -2.67 -11.24 -7.23
CA ASP A 81 -2.45 -12.12 -6.08
C ASP A 81 -1.40 -11.55 -5.12
N LEU A 82 -0.35 -10.93 -5.66
CA LEU A 82 0.69 -10.29 -4.85
C LEU A 82 0.15 -9.09 -4.06
N SER A 83 -0.62 -8.24 -4.72
CA SER A 83 -1.27 -7.08 -4.08
C SER A 83 -2.33 -7.52 -3.07
N LEU A 84 -3.04 -8.61 -3.34
CA LEU A 84 -4.01 -9.18 -2.41
C LEU A 84 -3.31 -9.64 -1.12
N ALA A 85 -2.19 -10.36 -1.24
CA ALA A 85 -1.40 -10.77 -0.08
C ALA A 85 -0.96 -9.55 0.76
N ASP A 86 -0.49 -8.49 0.11
CA ASP A 86 -0.11 -7.24 0.80
C ASP A 86 -1.29 -6.59 1.52
N ILE A 87 -2.48 -6.58 0.91
CA ILE A 87 -3.70 -6.04 1.51
C ILE A 87 -4.11 -6.86 2.73
N LEU A 88 -4.10 -8.18 2.64
CA LEU A 88 -4.41 -9.07 3.75
C LEU A 88 -3.45 -8.89 4.93
N ILE A 89 -2.14 -8.72 4.65
CA ILE A 89 -1.14 -8.41 5.68
C ILE A 89 -1.48 -7.10 6.39
N ASN A 90 -1.71 -6.03 5.64
CA ASN A 90 -1.99 -4.72 6.22
C ASN A 90 -3.32 -4.69 6.99
N TYR A 91 -4.34 -5.41 6.51
CA TYR A 91 -5.60 -5.58 7.22
C TYR A 91 -5.40 -6.34 8.55
N SER A 92 -4.63 -7.44 8.55
CA SER A 92 -4.31 -8.20 9.76
C SER A 92 -3.48 -7.39 10.74
N ILE A 93 -2.50 -6.60 10.27
CA ILE A 93 -1.75 -5.66 11.10
C ILE A 93 -2.69 -4.63 11.74
N SER A 94 -3.65 -4.09 10.97
CA SER A 94 -4.64 -3.13 11.48
C SER A 94 -5.48 -3.75 12.60
N ILE A 95 -5.98 -4.97 12.44
CA ILE A 95 -6.72 -5.70 13.48
C ILE A 95 -5.83 -5.89 14.72
N ALA A 96 -4.65 -6.49 14.57
CA ALA A 96 -3.74 -6.79 15.67
C ALA A 96 -3.35 -5.53 16.45
N ARG A 97 -3.10 -4.42 15.77
CA ARG A 97 -2.71 -3.16 16.41
C ARG A 97 -3.88 -2.50 17.15
N ASN A 98 -5.09 -2.55 16.57
CA ASN A 98 -6.29 -2.06 17.26
C ASN A 98 -6.62 -2.89 18.51
N MET A 99 -6.55 -4.22 18.42
CA MET A 99 -6.74 -5.12 19.59
C MET A 99 -5.70 -4.84 20.69
N ALA A 100 -4.48 -4.46 20.31
CA ALA A 100 -3.43 -4.08 21.26
C ALA A 100 -3.58 -2.65 21.81
N GLY A 101 -4.63 -1.89 21.45
CA GLY A 101 -4.89 -0.54 21.91
C GLY A 101 -4.02 0.53 21.22
N HIS A 102 -3.55 0.26 20.01
CA HIS A 102 -2.71 1.15 19.20
C HIS A 102 -3.35 1.45 17.83
N PRO A 103 -4.54 2.08 17.78
CA PRO A 103 -5.12 2.50 16.52
C PRO A 103 -4.29 3.61 15.87
N LEU A 104 -4.44 3.78 14.56
CA LEU A 104 -3.95 4.97 13.87
C LEU A 104 -4.70 6.21 14.36
N ASP A 105 -4.01 7.34 14.46
CA ASP A 105 -4.53 8.62 14.93
C ASP A 105 -4.52 9.73 13.87
N THR A 106 -4.02 9.43 12.67
CA THR A 106 -3.85 10.40 11.59
C THR A 106 -4.67 10.01 10.37
N VAL A 107 -5.59 10.88 9.97
CA VAL A 107 -6.35 10.76 8.73
C VAL A 107 -5.56 11.39 7.58
N PHE A 108 -5.50 10.73 6.43
CA PHE A 108 -4.84 11.28 5.26
C PHE A 108 -5.61 12.46 4.66
N GLU A 109 -4.91 13.44 4.09
CA GLU A 109 -5.49 14.67 3.53
C GLU A 109 -6.56 14.40 2.46
N ASP A 110 -6.33 13.37 1.62
CA ASP A 110 -7.23 13.03 0.52
C ASP A 110 -8.43 12.16 0.95
N PHE A 111 -8.62 11.91 2.24
CA PHE A 111 -9.63 10.96 2.72
C PHE A 111 -11.06 11.32 2.30
N GLU A 112 -11.42 12.60 2.33
CA GLU A 112 -12.75 13.04 1.89
C GLU A 112 -13.01 12.72 0.40
N ILE A 113 -11.97 12.76 -0.43
CA ILE A 113 -12.05 12.38 -1.84
C ILE A 113 -12.18 10.85 -1.97
N PHE A 114 -11.44 10.10 -1.16
CA PHE A 114 -11.48 8.64 -1.16
C PHE A 114 -12.85 8.06 -0.81
N LYS A 115 -13.66 8.78 0.00
CA LYS A 115 -15.00 8.33 0.41
C LYS A 115 -15.96 8.05 -0.76
N ASN A 116 -15.66 8.58 -1.93
CA ASN A 116 -16.47 8.34 -3.13
C ASN A 116 -15.94 7.19 -4.00
N THR A 117 -14.94 6.47 -3.56
CA THR A 117 -14.31 5.37 -4.31
C THR A 117 -14.89 4.00 -3.94
N LYS A 118 -14.76 3.03 -4.84
CA LYS A 118 -15.10 1.63 -4.58
C LYS A 118 -14.23 1.04 -3.46
N GLU A 119 -12.98 1.47 -3.41
CA GLU A 119 -12.03 1.08 -2.40
C GLU A 119 -12.50 1.45 -1.00
N TYR A 120 -13.04 2.65 -0.82
CA TYR A 120 -13.62 3.06 0.46
C TYR A 120 -14.84 2.22 0.83
N HIS A 121 -15.74 1.97 -0.11
CA HIS A 121 -16.90 1.11 0.14
C HIS A 121 -16.46 -0.31 0.52
N THR A 122 -15.41 -0.83 -0.13
CA THR A 122 -14.81 -2.12 0.25
C THR A 122 -14.27 -2.06 1.67
N VAL A 123 -13.60 -0.97 2.08
CA VAL A 123 -13.09 -0.81 3.45
C VAL A 123 -14.23 -0.75 4.47
N LEU A 124 -15.38 -0.18 4.13
CA LEU A 124 -16.56 -0.23 5.02
C LEU A 124 -17.03 -1.68 5.26
N ASP A 125 -17.06 -2.49 4.21
CA ASP A 125 -17.39 -3.91 4.34
C ASP A 125 -16.33 -4.68 5.15
N LEU A 126 -15.05 -4.42 4.90
CA LEU A 126 -13.94 -4.99 5.69
C LEU A 126 -14.00 -4.54 7.16
N SER A 127 -14.41 -3.31 7.42
CA SER A 127 -14.59 -2.79 8.79
C SER A 127 -15.70 -3.54 9.53
N ARG A 128 -16.76 -3.96 8.82
CA ARG A 128 -17.82 -4.80 9.40
C ARG A 128 -17.27 -6.18 9.79
N ILE A 129 -16.48 -6.83 8.92
CA ILE A 129 -15.80 -8.10 9.25
C ILE A 129 -14.92 -7.94 10.49
N ALA A 130 -14.10 -6.88 10.57
CA ALA A 130 -13.26 -6.63 11.72
C ALA A 130 -14.07 -6.51 13.01
N LYS A 131 -15.25 -5.87 12.95
CA LYS A 131 -16.16 -5.75 14.09
C LYS A 131 -16.79 -7.08 14.46
N GLU A 132 -17.27 -7.84 13.48
CA GLU A 132 -18.01 -9.10 13.71
C GLU A 132 -17.12 -10.22 14.26
N HIS A 133 -15.89 -10.36 13.71
CA HIS A 133 -15.00 -11.47 14.06
C HIS A 133 -14.01 -11.14 15.19
N PHE A 134 -13.62 -9.87 15.34
CA PHE A 134 -12.53 -9.46 16.25
C PHE A 134 -12.94 -8.39 17.27
N ASP A 135 -14.19 -7.94 17.24
CA ASP A 135 -14.70 -6.80 18.05
C ASP A 135 -13.87 -5.53 17.89
N VAL A 136 -13.25 -5.33 16.70
CA VAL A 136 -12.45 -4.16 16.35
C VAL A 136 -13.31 -3.18 15.56
N ASP A 137 -13.39 -1.94 16.06
CA ASP A 137 -14.11 -0.85 15.40
C ASP A 137 -13.09 0.12 14.78
N PHE A 138 -12.93 0.05 13.46
CA PHE A 138 -11.98 0.92 12.76
C PHE A 138 -12.45 2.38 12.74
N ASN A 139 -11.62 3.26 13.27
CA ASN A 139 -11.81 4.70 13.18
C ASN A 139 -11.54 5.23 11.76
N ASP A 140 -11.73 6.52 11.53
CA ASP A 140 -11.52 7.14 10.22
C ASP A 140 -10.05 7.10 9.76
N SER A 141 -9.09 7.09 10.68
CA SER A 141 -7.66 6.94 10.35
C SER A 141 -7.35 5.55 9.78
N GLU A 142 -7.92 4.50 10.38
CA GLU A 142 -7.80 3.13 9.87
C GLU A 142 -8.47 2.97 8.50
N LYS A 143 -9.69 3.50 8.36
CA LYS A 143 -10.40 3.47 7.09
C LYS A 143 -9.65 4.22 6.01
N SER A 144 -9.10 5.39 6.35
CA SER A 144 -8.26 6.19 5.44
C SER A 144 -7.03 5.42 4.97
N PHE A 145 -6.32 4.77 5.89
CA PHE A 145 -5.14 3.97 5.61
C PHE A 145 -5.46 2.77 4.69
N LEU A 146 -6.46 1.96 5.05
CA LEU A 146 -6.83 0.78 4.27
C LEU A 146 -7.37 1.17 2.88
N THR A 147 -8.09 2.29 2.77
CA THR A 147 -8.55 2.80 1.48
C THR A 147 -7.38 3.20 0.59
N LEU A 148 -6.41 3.93 1.14
CA LEU A 148 -5.19 4.28 0.42
C LEU A 148 -4.44 3.04 -0.06
N MET A 149 -4.33 2.01 0.79
CA MET A 149 -3.69 0.74 0.43
C MET A 149 -4.39 0.07 -0.76
N LEU A 150 -5.72 -0.01 -0.73
CA LEU A 150 -6.51 -0.56 -1.84
C LEU A 150 -6.34 0.24 -3.13
N ILE A 151 -6.36 1.57 -3.06
CA ILE A 151 -6.14 2.44 -4.21
C ILE A 151 -4.74 2.23 -4.80
N CYS A 152 -3.71 2.22 -3.96
CA CYS A 152 -2.33 2.12 -4.40
C CYS A 152 -1.96 0.73 -4.93
N LYS A 153 -2.56 -0.33 -4.42
CA LYS A 153 -2.24 -1.74 -4.78
C LYS A 153 -3.24 -2.36 -5.75
N GLY A 154 -4.43 -1.79 -5.89
CA GLY A 154 -5.44 -2.22 -6.86
C GLY A 154 -5.15 -1.71 -8.27
N SER A 155 -5.73 -2.40 -9.27
CA SER A 155 -5.91 -1.83 -10.61
C SER A 155 -7.26 -1.12 -10.62
N THR A 156 -7.29 0.16 -10.33
CA THR A 156 -8.51 0.93 -10.45
C THR A 156 -8.82 1.14 -11.93
N HIS A 157 -10.06 0.89 -12.32
CA HIS A 157 -10.56 1.24 -13.64
C HIS A 157 -11.32 2.58 -13.63
N ASP A 158 -11.58 3.11 -12.46
CA ASP A 158 -12.32 4.33 -12.27
C ASP A 158 -11.38 5.47 -11.86
N LYS A 159 -11.64 6.68 -12.36
CA LYS A 159 -10.87 7.87 -12.00
C LYS A 159 -11.08 8.17 -10.51
N ILE A 160 -10.00 8.26 -9.76
CA ILE A 160 -10.00 8.55 -8.31
C ILE A 160 -10.31 10.03 -8.09
N TYR A 161 -9.78 10.88 -8.96
CA TYR A 161 -9.93 12.33 -8.93
C TYR A 161 -10.51 12.84 -10.25
N GLN A 162 -11.13 14.02 -10.20
CA GLN A 162 -11.16 14.82 -11.41
C GLN A 162 -9.72 15.08 -11.82
N GLU A 163 -9.43 14.95 -13.11
CA GLU A 163 -8.08 15.11 -13.64
C GLU A 163 -7.51 16.48 -13.23
N ASP A 164 -6.47 16.47 -12.42
CA ASP A 164 -5.78 17.69 -12.04
C ASP A 164 -4.82 18.14 -13.15
N GLN A 165 -4.40 19.42 -13.08
CA GLN A 165 -3.52 20.01 -14.09
C GLN A 165 -2.15 19.30 -14.17
N ILE A 166 -1.66 18.73 -13.08
CA ILE A 166 -0.36 18.04 -13.03
C ILE A 166 -0.46 16.72 -13.78
N THR A 167 -1.47 15.92 -13.47
CA THR A 167 -1.74 14.65 -14.15
C THR A 167 -1.95 14.86 -15.65
N SER A 168 -2.80 15.82 -16.04
CA SER A 168 -3.07 16.14 -17.44
C SER A 168 -1.79 16.55 -18.17
N LYS A 169 -0.99 17.45 -17.60
CA LYS A 169 0.26 17.90 -18.19
C LYS A 169 1.26 16.73 -18.36
N LEU A 170 1.42 15.89 -17.33
CA LEU A 170 2.32 14.75 -17.40
C LEU A 170 1.86 13.74 -18.45
N THR A 171 0.56 13.45 -18.52
CA THR A 171 -0.02 12.54 -19.50
C THR A 171 0.26 13.03 -20.92
N HIS A 172 -0.02 14.30 -21.21
CA HIS A 172 0.28 14.90 -22.52
C HIS A 172 1.75 14.86 -22.84
N THR A 173 2.61 15.27 -21.90
CA THR A 173 4.08 15.28 -22.11
C THR A 173 4.57 13.88 -22.49
N ILE A 174 4.15 12.82 -21.78
CA ILE A 174 4.57 11.46 -22.06
C ILE A 174 4.08 11.01 -23.46
N LEU A 175 2.84 11.33 -23.83
CA LEU A 175 2.30 10.97 -25.15
C LEU A 175 3.02 11.70 -26.29
N ASP A 176 3.34 12.99 -26.09
CA ASP A 176 4.09 13.80 -27.06
C ASP A 176 5.53 13.29 -27.22
N ASP A 177 6.18 12.89 -26.14
CA ASP A 177 7.52 12.30 -26.17
C ASP A 177 7.53 10.94 -26.91
N ILE A 178 6.54 10.10 -26.67
CA ILE A 178 6.37 8.82 -27.39
C ILE A 178 6.17 9.11 -28.87
N TYR A 179 5.28 10.03 -29.24
CA TYR A 179 5.05 10.38 -30.65
C TYR A 179 6.29 10.95 -31.30
N SER A 180 7.02 11.85 -30.63
CA SER A 180 8.22 12.50 -31.17
C SER A 180 9.35 11.51 -31.40
N SER A 181 9.48 10.49 -30.56
CA SER A 181 10.55 9.49 -30.63
C SER A 181 10.24 8.31 -31.55
N THR A 182 8.97 7.93 -31.67
CA THR A 182 8.56 6.68 -32.38
C THR A 182 7.71 6.94 -33.61
N LEU A 183 7.15 8.14 -33.78
CA LEU A 183 6.11 8.49 -34.74
C LEU A 183 4.83 7.62 -34.62
N ILE A 184 4.63 6.96 -33.48
CA ILE A 184 3.45 6.17 -33.18
C ILE A 184 2.43 7.06 -32.50
N TYR A 185 1.27 7.23 -33.15
CA TYR A 185 0.14 7.93 -32.54
C TYR A 185 -0.60 7.00 -31.57
N ILE A 186 -0.72 7.44 -30.33
CA ILE A 186 -1.48 6.72 -29.31
C ILE A 186 -2.91 7.26 -29.29
N ASP A 187 -3.87 6.37 -29.50
CA ASP A 187 -5.30 6.69 -29.50
C ASP A 187 -5.73 7.25 -28.12
N ASN A 188 -6.66 8.22 -28.14
CA ASN A 188 -7.20 8.86 -26.92
C ASN A 188 -7.80 7.85 -25.91
N ARG A 189 -8.18 6.64 -26.36
CA ARG A 189 -8.62 5.56 -25.47
C ARG A 189 -7.56 5.15 -24.45
N TYR A 190 -6.29 5.37 -24.76
CA TYR A 190 -5.19 5.07 -23.85
C TYR A 190 -4.84 6.25 -22.94
N TYR A 191 -5.31 7.46 -23.29
CA TYR A 191 -5.10 8.66 -22.47
C TYR A 191 -5.67 8.48 -21.07
N ASP A 192 -6.95 8.07 -20.95
CA ASP A 192 -7.61 7.87 -19.66
C ASP A 192 -6.90 6.83 -18.80
N ARG A 193 -6.43 5.74 -19.41
CA ARG A 193 -5.68 4.69 -18.71
C ARG A 193 -4.32 5.20 -18.21
N LEU A 194 -3.58 5.92 -19.05
CA LEU A 194 -2.29 6.49 -18.69
C LEU A 194 -2.45 7.55 -17.60
N SER A 195 -3.44 8.42 -17.72
CA SER A 195 -3.79 9.43 -16.72
C SER A 195 -4.05 8.78 -15.36
N LEU A 196 -4.83 7.69 -15.33
CA LEU A 196 -5.11 6.93 -14.11
C LEU A 196 -3.83 6.32 -13.50
N TYR A 197 -2.95 5.74 -14.31
CA TYR A 197 -1.67 5.21 -13.82
C TYR A 197 -0.78 6.32 -13.23
N ILE A 198 -0.75 7.49 -13.86
CA ILE A 198 0.00 8.64 -13.36
C ILE A 198 -0.59 9.14 -12.04
N GLN A 199 -1.92 9.27 -11.92
CA GLN A 199 -2.58 9.64 -10.67
C GLN A 199 -2.20 8.68 -9.54
N THR A 200 -2.29 7.38 -9.78
CA THR A 200 -1.94 6.37 -8.78
C THR A 200 -0.45 6.42 -8.43
N ALA A 201 0.43 6.67 -9.41
CA ALA A 201 1.87 6.81 -9.16
C ALA A 201 2.19 8.04 -8.31
N LEU A 202 1.54 9.18 -8.58
CA LEU A 202 1.69 10.40 -7.78
C LEU A 202 1.18 10.20 -6.35
N LEU A 203 0.07 9.49 -6.19
CA LEU A 203 -0.48 9.15 -4.88
C LEU A 203 0.49 8.27 -4.08
N ARG A 204 1.05 7.24 -4.71
CA ARG A 204 2.09 6.39 -4.10
C ARG A 204 3.32 7.21 -3.69
N GLN A 205 3.75 8.13 -4.54
CA GLN A 205 4.87 9.03 -4.22
C GLN A 205 4.55 9.94 -3.03
N LYS A 206 3.35 10.54 -3.00
CA LYS A 206 2.89 11.42 -1.92
C LYS A 206 2.90 10.70 -0.57
N TYR A 207 2.40 9.48 -0.53
CA TYR A 207 2.25 8.70 0.69
C TYR A 207 3.37 7.67 0.90
N GLN A 208 4.42 7.69 0.07
CA GLN A 208 5.59 6.80 0.12
C GLN A 208 5.21 5.31 0.05
N GLU A 209 4.07 5.01 -0.56
CA GLU A 209 3.60 3.64 -0.74
C GLU A 209 4.36 2.96 -1.89
N LYS A 210 4.88 1.76 -1.64
CA LYS A 210 5.68 1.02 -2.63
C LYS A 210 4.92 -0.20 -3.13
N ILE A 211 4.96 -0.39 -4.45
CA ILE A 211 4.59 -1.67 -5.05
C ILE A 211 5.82 -2.57 -5.00
N ARG A 212 5.64 -3.80 -4.55
CA ARG A 212 6.65 -4.83 -4.68
C ARG A 212 6.67 -5.33 -6.12
N ASN A 213 7.82 -5.22 -6.75
CA ASN A 213 8.07 -5.88 -8.02
C ASN A 213 9.08 -7.01 -7.79
N PRO A 214 8.65 -8.28 -7.77
CA PRO A 214 9.55 -9.41 -7.53
C PRO A 214 10.61 -9.57 -8.63
N LEU A 215 10.40 -8.94 -9.78
CA LEU A 215 11.34 -8.96 -10.91
C LEU A 215 12.26 -7.72 -10.94
N TYR A 216 12.19 -6.83 -9.94
CA TYR A 216 12.91 -5.56 -9.99
C TYR A 216 14.43 -5.76 -10.13
N ASP A 217 15.01 -6.60 -9.30
CA ASP A 217 16.45 -6.88 -9.32
C ASP A 217 16.85 -7.55 -10.65
N GLN A 218 16.05 -8.50 -11.13
CA GLN A 218 16.29 -9.16 -12.41
C GLN A 218 16.19 -8.18 -13.59
N ILE A 219 15.20 -7.30 -13.60
CA ILE A 219 15.07 -6.27 -14.65
C ILE A 219 16.25 -5.31 -14.61
N GLN A 220 16.72 -4.94 -13.41
CA GLN A 220 17.87 -4.05 -13.26
C GLN A 220 19.17 -4.69 -13.73
N ASP A 221 19.34 -6.00 -13.54
CA ASP A 221 20.51 -6.76 -13.98
C ASP A 221 20.49 -6.99 -15.52
N ASP A 222 19.30 -7.32 -16.07
CA ASP A 222 19.12 -7.65 -17.48
C ASP A 222 19.01 -6.41 -18.38
N MET A 223 18.57 -5.27 -17.84
CA MET A 223 18.38 -4.00 -18.54
C MET A 223 18.98 -2.84 -17.73
N PRO A 224 20.29 -2.75 -17.59
CA PRO A 224 20.93 -1.62 -16.93
C PRO A 224 20.68 -0.33 -17.74
N PHE A 225 20.05 0.68 -17.11
CA PHE A 225 19.81 2.00 -17.68
C PHE A 225 21.08 2.85 -17.59
#